data_b603c952e1b4108aa8a2326ccec51606
#
_entry.id   b603c952e1b4108aa8a2326ccec51606
#
_cell.length_a   1.000
_cell.length_b   1.000
_cell.length_c   1.000
_cell.angle_alpha   90.00
_cell.angle_beta   90.00
_cell.angle_gamma   90.00
#
_symmetry.space_group_name_H-M   'P 1'
#
loop_
_entity.id
_entity.type
_entity.pdbx_description
1 polymer ?
#
loop_
_entity_poly.entity_id
_entity_poly.type
_entity_poly.pdbx_seq_one_letter_code
_entity_poly.pdbx_strand_id
1 'polypeptide(L)'
;RDFIAKEVTPVYHEWETEGHPPRKFYNRLGDLGILGIQAPEEYGGGGESSLKFNVVVTEETAAAGVTFGSYSVHSNLILPYIMQHATDEQKQRWIPGFASGDLMFAIAMTEPGTGSDLANISTTAKLSDDGSHYVVNGSKTFITGGALADRILLVCRTSPFDPENRRGGLSMLVV
;
A
#
# COMPACT_ATOMS: atom_id res chain seq x y z
N ARG A 1 21.64 -5.03 7.52
CA ARG A 1 22.17 -6.42 7.67
C ARG A 1 21.90 -6.96 9.04
N ASP A 2 22.41 -6.33 10.08
CA ASP A 2 22.31 -6.79 11.48
C ASP A 2 20.86 -7.02 11.92
N PHE A 3 19.96 -6.10 11.58
CA PHE A 3 18.54 -6.22 11.84
C PHE A 3 17.95 -7.47 11.16
N ILE A 4 18.24 -7.66 9.87
CA ILE A 4 17.75 -8.83 9.12
C ILE A 4 18.25 -10.12 9.75
N ALA A 5 19.55 -10.20 10.05
CA ALA A 5 20.16 -11.38 10.63
C ALA A 5 19.64 -11.72 12.03
N LYS A 6 19.32 -10.70 12.85
CA LYS A 6 18.93 -10.89 14.25
C LYS A 6 17.41 -11.01 14.44
N GLU A 7 16.63 -10.24 13.70
CA GLU A 7 15.19 -10.10 13.95
C GLU A 7 14.30 -10.70 12.85
N VAL A 8 14.83 -10.94 11.63
CA VAL A 8 14.02 -11.44 10.50
C VAL A 8 14.36 -12.91 10.19
N THR A 9 15.61 -13.19 9.84
CA THR A 9 16.03 -14.52 9.39
C THR A 9 15.63 -15.65 10.36
N PRO A 10 15.75 -15.50 11.69
CA PRO A 10 15.41 -16.58 12.62
C PRO A 10 13.94 -16.98 12.65
N VAL A 11 13.04 -16.06 12.30
CA VAL A 11 11.58 -16.25 12.36
C VAL A 11 10.92 -16.26 10.97
N TYR A 12 11.68 -16.11 9.91
CA TYR A 12 11.17 -15.95 8.56
C TYR A 12 10.34 -17.15 8.08
N HIS A 13 10.76 -18.36 8.42
CA HIS A 13 10.03 -19.58 8.07
C HIS A 13 8.62 -19.64 8.71
N GLU A 14 8.45 -19.07 9.90
CA GLU A 14 7.14 -18.96 10.55
C GLU A 14 6.23 -18.03 9.71
N TRP A 15 6.77 -16.89 9.23
CA TRP A 15 6.03 -15.95 8.40
C TRP A 15 5.61 -16.53 7.05
N GLU A 16 6.48 -17.36 6.45
CA GLU A 16 6.14 -18.08 5.21
C GLU A 16 4.99 -19.08 5.44
N THR A 17 4.97 -19.73 6.58
CA THR A 17 3.91 -20.67 6.95
C THR A 17 2.59 -19.95 7.21
N GLU A 18 2.63 -18.79 7.88
CA GLU A 18 1.48 -17.94 8.15
C GLU A 18 1.01 -17.14 6.91
N GLY A 19 1.88 -17.01 5.90
CA GLY A 19 1.63 -16.28 4.66
C GLY A 19 1.93 -14.77 4.75
N HIS A 20 2.33 -14.25 5.91
CA HIS A 20 2.70 -12.84 6.08
C HIS A 20 3.51 -12.60 7.38
N PRO A 21 4.34 -11.53 7.42
CA PRO A 21 4.91 -11.05 8.68
C PRO A 21 3.82 -10.57 9.66
N PRO A 22 4.04 -10.65 10.97
CA PRO A 22 3.11 -10.13 11.96
C PRO A 22 3.07 -8.59 11.94
N ARG A 23 1.95 -8.00 12.36
CA ARG A 23 1.75 -6.55 12.38
C ARG A 23 2.88 -5.78 13.10
N LYS A 24 3.33 -6.28 14.24
CA LYS A 24 4.44 -5.70 15.01
C LYS A 24 5.76 -5.55 14.22
N PHE A 25 5.94 -6.34 13.17
CA PHE A 25 7.12 -6.22 12.31
C PHE A 25 7.11 -4.88 11.55
N TYR A 26 5.97 -4.44 11.07
CA TYR A 26 5.85 -3.15 10.38
C TYR A 26 6.07 -1.98 11.33
N ASN A 27 5.58 -2.04 12.57
CA ASN A 27 5.92 -1.04 13.60
C ASN A 27 7.44 -1.01 13.84
N ARG A 28 8.09 -2.19 13.88
CA ARG A 28 9.54 -2.27 14.02
C ARG A 28 10.29 -1.65 12.84
N LEU A 29 9.80 -1.79 11.61
CA LEU A 29 10.34 -1.07 10.45
C LEU A 29 10.13 0.44 10.55
N GLY A 30 9.01 0.87 11.13
CA GLY A 30 8.74 2.27 11.46
C GLY A 30 9.74 2.84 12.46
N ASP A 31 9.97 2.14 13.59
CA ASP A 31 10.96 2.51 14.62
C ASP A 31 12.38 2.69 14.05
N LEU A 32 12.71 1.89 13.04
CA LEU A 32 14.00 1.95 12.33
C LEU A 32 14.04 3.03 11.23
N GLY A 33 12.94 3.75 11.01
CA GLY A 33 12.81 4.74 9.94
C GLY A 33 12.77 4.15 8.52
N ILE A 34 12.68 2.81 8.39
CA ILE A 34 12.70 2.13 7.08
C ILE A 34 11.36 2.29 6.37
N LEU A 35 10.24 2.19 7.10
CA LEU A 35 8.91 2.19 6.51
C LEU A 35 8.54 3.54 5.91
N GLY A 36 8.91 4.63 6.59
CA GLY A 36 8.63 6.01 6.20
C GLY A 36 9.81 6.76 5.61
N ILE A 37 10.84 6.09 5.07
CA ILE A 37 12.09 6.72 4.65
C ILE A 37 11.89 7.87 3.64
N GLN A 38 10.89 7.74 2.74
CA GLN A 38 10.57 8.74 1.72
C GLN A 38 9.44 9.70 2.14
N ALA A 39 8.78 9.46 3.26
CA ALA A 39 7.79 10.38 3.77
C ALA A 39 8.48 11.66 4.28
N PRO A 40 7.88 12.85 4.09
CA PRO A 40 8.44 14.10 4.59
C PRO A 40 8.68 14.10 6.11
N GLU A 41 9.72 14.78 6.56
CA GLU A 41 10.07 14.92 7.98
C GLU A 41 8.94 15.53 8.81
N GLU A 42 8.20 16.47 8.24
CA GLU A 42 7.03 17.12 8.88
C GLU A 42 5.92 16.14 9.27
N TYR A 43 5.87 14.96 8.65
CA TYR A 43 4.97 13.86 8.96
C TYR A 43 5.64 12.71 9.72
N GLY A 44 6.87 12.93 10.21
CA GLY A 44 7.61 11.90 10.95
C GLY A 44 8.37 10.90 10.07
N GLY A 45 8.54 11.17 8.79
CA GLY A 45 9.33 10.37 7.87
C GLY A 45 10.81 10.77 7.82
N GLY A 46 11.58 10.09 6.97
CA GLY A 46 13.01 10.32 6.78
C GLY A 46 13.36 11.46 5.82
N GLY A 47 12.39 12.01 5.10
CA GLY A 47 12.60 13.12 4.13
C GLY A 47 13.43 12.74 2.90
N GLU A 48 13.77 11.46 2.71
CA GLU A 48 14.67 11.01 1.64
C GLU A 48 13.92 10.77 0.32
N SER A 49 14.13 11.63 -0.65
CA SER A 49 13.53 11.50 -1.97
C SER A 49 14.19 10.45 -2.87
N SER A 50 15.39 9.96 -2.50
CA SER A 50 16.16 9.04 -3.33
C SER A 50 15.69 7.60 -3.20
N LEU A 51 15.35 6.96 -4.32
CA LEU A 51 15.04 5.53 -4.40
C LEU A 51 16.25 4.62 -4.05
N LYS A 52 17.47 5.15 -3.94
CA LYS A 52 18.66 4.36 -3.60
C LYS A 52 18.52 3.63 -2.26
N PHE A 53 17.84 4.23 -1.29
CA PHE A 53 17.60 3.59 0.01
C PHE A 53 16.71 2.35 -0.16
N ASN A 54 15.68 2.41 -0.99
CA ASN A 54 14.82 1.27 -1.29
C ASN A 54 15.57 0.15 -2.03
N VAL A 55 16.51 0.53 -2.90
CA VAL A 55 17.40 -0.43 -3.57
C VAL A 55 18.25 -1.16 -2.54
N VAL A 56 18.86 -0.45 -1.59
CA VAL A 56 19.65 -1.07 -0.51
C VAL A 56 18.81 -2.04 0.32
N VAL A 57 17.58 -1.65 0.70
CA VAL A 57 16.67 -2.56 1.43
C VAL A 57 16.39 -3.82 0.62
N THR A 58 16.12 -3.66 -0.67
CA THR A 58 15.83 -4.80 -1.58
C THR A 58 17.04 -5.71 -1.75
N GLU A 59 18.24 -5.15 -1.94
CA GLU A 59 19.47 -5.93 -2.08
C GLU A 59 19.79 -6.72 -0.81
N GLU A 60 19.66 -6.09 0.36
CA GLU A 60 19.98 -6.73 1.64
C GLU A 60 18.96 -7.82 2.01
N THR A 61 17.68 -7.62 1.71
CA THR A 61 16.65 -8.65 1.91
C THR A 61 16.85 -9.81 0.95
N ALA A 62 17.11 -9.54 -0.34
CA ALA A 62 17.40 -10.56 -1.33
C ALA A 62 18.67 -11.37 -1.00
N ALA A 63 19.75 -10.71 -0.56
CA ALA A 63 20.98 -11.37 -0.16
C ALA A 63 20.78 -12.29 1.07
N ALA A 64 19.82 -11.97 1.93
CA ALA A 64 19.47 -12.79 3.09
C ALA A 64 18.42 -13.88 2.77
N GLY A 65 17.87 -13.92 1.55
CA GLY A 65 16.82 -14.87 1.17
C GLY A 65 15.48 -14.61 1.85
N VAL A 66 15.19 -13.35 2.23
CA VAL A 66 13.94 -12.97 2.91
C VAL A 66 13.22 -11.84 2.18
N THR A 67 11.96 -11.60 2.53
CA THR A 67 11.20 -10.41 2.11
C THR A 67 10.61 -9.70 3.33
N PHE A 68 10.30 -8.42 3.18
CA PHE A 68 9.58 -7.64 4.20
C PHE A 68 8.06 -7.60 3.93
N GLY A 69 7.52 -8.65 3.32
CA GLY A 69 6.10 -8.77 3.04
C GLY A 69 5.57 -7.62 2.17
N SER A 70 4.58 -6.90 2.67
CA SER A 70 3.96 -5.79 1.95
C SER A 70 4.73 -4.47 1.96
N TYR A 71 5.94 -4.41 2.55
CA TYR A 71 6.76 -3.19 2.64
C TYR A 71 6.88 -2.43 1.32
N SER A 72 7.26 -3.12 0.23
CA SER A 72 7.49 -2.45 -1.05
C SER A 72 6.20 -1.86 -1.65
N VAL A 73 5.08 -2.53 -1.48
CA VAL A 73 3.77 -2.01 -1.91
C VAL A 73 3.38 -0.81 -1.07
N HIS A 74 3.51 -0.92 0.25
CA HIS A 74 3.20 0.16 1.18
C HIS A 74 4.08 1.39 0.90
N SER A 75 5.40 1.27 1.00
CA SER A 75 6.32 2.41 0.97
C SER A 75 6.66 2.90 -0.44
N ASN A 76 6.84 2.00 -1.42
CA ASN A 76 7.35 2.39 -2.73
C ASN A 76 6.26 2.63 -3.77
N LEU A 77 5.06 2.05 -3.57
CA LEU A 77 3.95 2.21 -4.49
C LEU A 77 2.88 3.15 -3.94
N ILE A 78 2.39 2.92 -2.73
CA ILE A 78 1.24 3.66 -2.20
C ILE A 78 1.62 5.07 -1.73
N LEU A 79 2.76 5.24 -1.05
CA LEU A 79 3.19 6.55 -0.57
C LEU A 79 3.22 7.62 -1.67
N PRO A 80 3.80 7.36 -2.87
CA PRO A 80 3.75 8.33 -3.98
C PRO A 80 2.33 8.76 -4.39
N TYR A 81 1.36 7.83 -4.39
CA TYR A 81 -0.04 8.18 -4.67
C TYR A 81 -0.62 9.12 -3.61
N ILE A 82 -0.39 8.82 -2.33
CA ILE A 82 -0.84 9.69 -1.24
C ILE A 82 -0.18 11.06 -1.36
N MET A 83 1.13 11.11 -1.56
CA MET A 83 1.87 12.38 -1.66
C MET A 83 1.40 13.24 -2.84
N GLN A 84 1.06 12.61 -3.96
CA GLN A 84 0.68 13.31 -5.18
C GLN A 84 -0.79 13.73 -5.22
N HIS A 85 -1.70 12.93 -4.63
CA HIS A 85 -3.14 13.08 -4.87
C HIS A 85 -3.96 13.37 -3.61
N ALA A 86 -3.44 13.12 -2.41
CA ALA A 86 -4.15 13.42 -1.18
C ALA A 86 -4.11 14.92 -0.84
N THR A 87 -5.16 15.43 -0.17
CA THR A 87 -5.16 16.77 0.41
C THR A 87 -4.18 16.86 1.57
N ASP A 88 -3.79 18.07 1.96
CA ASP A 88 -2.87 18.26 3.09
C ASP A 88 -3.46 17.73 4.41
N GLU A 89 -4.77 17.84 4.60
CA GLU A 89 -5.49 17.26 5.75
C GLU A 89 -5.41 15.72 5.74
N GLN A 90 -5.55 15.11 4.57
CA GLN A 90 -5.42 13.66 4.41
C GLN A 90 -3.98 13.19 4.66
N LYS A 91 -2.98 13.95 4.17
CA LYS A 91 -1.56 13.67 4.44
C LYS A 91 -1.26 13.74 5.92
N GLN A 92 -1.67 14.83 6.60
CA GLN A 92 -1.52 14.98 8.05
C GLN A 92 -2.18 13.85 8.84
N ARG A 93 -3.32 13.37 8.37
CA ARG A 93 -4.07 12.30 9.02
C ARG A 93 -3.44 10.91 8.82
N TRP A 94 -2.84 10.65 7.65
CA TRP A 94 -2.42 9.29 7.30
C TRP A 94 -0.92 9.06 7.38
N ILE A 95 -0.09 10.02 6.97
CA ILE A 95 1.35 9.78 6.81
C ILE A 95 2.07 9.50 8.13
N PRO A 96 1.76 10.12 9.26
CA PRO A 96 2.41 9.76 10.53
C PRO A 96 2.21 8.28 10.89
N GLY A 97 0.98 7.79 10.84
CA GLY A 97 0.69 6.37 11.07
C GLY A 97 1.23 5.44 9.99
N PHE A 98 1.29 5.93 8.74
CA PHE A 98 1.93 5.21 7.62
C PHE A 98 3.42 5.01 7.87
N ALA A 99 4.15 6.04 8.30
CA ALA A 99 5.59 6.00 8.54
C ALA A 99 5.95 5.17 9.79
N SER A 100 5.13 5.20 10.84
CA SER A 100 5.31 4.40 12.06
C SER A 100 4.90 2.94 11.91
N GLY A 101 4.13 2.57 10.89
CA GLY A 101 3.53 1.25 10.74
C GLY A 101 2.24 1.03 11.53
N ASP A 102 1.72 2.05 12.21
CA ASP A 102 0.43 1.99 12.91
C ASP A 102 -0.75 1.98 11.94
N LEU A 103 -0.55 2.49 10.74
CA LEU A 103 -1.54 2.55 9.68
C LEU A 103 -0.98 1.90 8.40
N MET A 104 -1.33 0.64 8.18
CA MET A 104 -0.92 -0.09 6.98
C MET A 104 -1.91 0.10 5.83
N PHE A 105 -1.35 0.34 4.65
CA PHE A 105 -2.10 0.46 3.42
C PHE A 105 -1.86 -0.71 2.48
N ALA A 106 -2.91 -1.11 1.77
CA ALA A 106 -2.82 -1.96 0.58
C ALA A 106 -3.40 -1.22 -0.64
N ILE A 107 -3.09 -1.69 -1.84
CA ILE A 107 -3.70 -1.19 -3.08
C ILE A 107 -4.47 -2.32 -3.76
N ALA A 108 -5.75 -2.09 -4.03
CA ALA A 108 -6.64 -3.07 -4.62
C ALA A 108 -7.00 -2.69 -6.06
N MET A 109 -6.33 -3.33 -7.02
CA MET A 109 -6.55 -3.15 -8.46
C MET A 109 -7.16 -4.39 -9.10
N THR A 110 -6.48 -5.54 -8.97
CA THR A 110 -6.81 -6.80 -9.63
C THR A 110 -8.17 -7.34 -9.22
N GLU A 111 -8.91 -7.87 -10.18
CA GLU A 111 -10.19 -8.55 -9.98
C GLU A 111 -10.12 -10.00 -10.50
N PRO A 112 -11.05 -10.90 -10.12
CA PRO A 112 -11.05 -12.26 -10.64
C PRO A 112 -11.05 -12.35 -12.18
N GLY A 113 -11.66 -11.36 -12.85
CA GLY A 113 -11.73 -11.27 -14.32
C GLY A 113 -10.72 -10.32 -14.97
N THR A 114 -9.90 -9.61 -14.19
CA THR A 114 -9.05 -8.52 -14.71
C THR A 114 -7.74 -8.39 -13.93
N GLY A 115 -6.62 -8.62 -14.62
CA GLY A 115 -5.26 -8.43 -14.10
C GLY A 115 -4.53 -7.34 -14.87
N SER A 116 -3.79 -7.70 -15.93
CA SER A 116 -3.01 -6.75 -16.73
C SER A 116 -3.87 -5.70 -17.45
N ASP A 117 -5.10 -6.04 -17.83
CA ASP A 117 -6.05 -5.11 -18.45
C ASP A 117 -6.87 -4.34 -17.39
N LEU A 118 -6.22 -3.50 -16.61
CA LEU A 118 -6.88 -2.68 -15.57
C LEU A 118 -7.96 -1.74 -16.14
N ALA A 119 -7.91 -1.44 -17.45
CA ALA A 119 -8.98 -0.68 -18.10
C ALA A 119 -10.32 -1.42 -18.13
N ASN A 120 -10.34 -2.72 -17.79
CA ASN A 120 -11.55 -3.55 -17.75
C ASN A 120 -12.07 -3.81 -16.32
N ILE A 121 -11.63 -3.04 -15.33
CA ILE A 121 -12.13 -3.11 -13.96
C ILE A 121 -13.65 -2.96 -13.93
N SER A 122 -14.31 -3.85 -13.20
CA SER A 122 -15.78 -3.91 -13.05
C SER A 122 -16.27 -3.42 -11.68
N THR A 123 -15.41 -3.36 -10.65
CA THR A 123 -15.77 -2.78 -9.35
C THR A 123 -16.26 -1.35 -9.53
N THR A 124 -17.43 -1.05 -8.99
CA THR A 124 -18.09 0.27 -9.10
C THR A 124 -18.16 0.95 -7.74
N ALA A 125 -18.13 2.27 -7.76
CA ALA A 125 -18.45 3.12 -6.62
C ALA A 125 -19.48 4.16 -7.07
N LYS A 126 -20.69 4.07 -6.53
CA LYS A 126 -21.79 5.01 -6.83
C LYS A 126 -21.96 5.95 -5.66
N LEU A 127 -22.00 7.26 -5.97
CA LEU A 127 -22.32 8.25 -4.96
C LEU A 127 -23.78 8.05 -4.50
N SER A 128 -24.00 8.10 -3.18
CA SER A 128 -25.35 8.07 -2.61
C SER A 128 -26.19 9.27 -3.07
N ASP A 129 -27.52 9.14 -3.02
CA ASP A 129 -28.44 10.18 -3.48
C ASP A 129 -28.27 11.49 -2.72
N ASP A 130 -27.87 11.43 -1.45
CA ASP A 130 -27.59 12.58 -0.58
C ASP A 130 -26.15 13.12 -0.73
N GLY A 131 -25.32 12.48 -1.55
CA GLY A 131 -23.93 12.89 -1.81
C GLY A 131 -22.96 12.67 -0.64
N SER A 132 -23.38 11.97 0.43
CA SER A 132 -22.59 11.84 1.65
C SER A 132 -21.53 10.73 1.62
N HIS A 133 -21.72 9.70 0.78
CA HIS A 133 -20.83 8.54 0.72
C HIS A 133 -20.90 7.81 -0.62
N TYR A 134 -19.92 6.96 -0.86
CA TYR A 134 -19.93 6.03 -2.00
C TYR A 134 -20.38 4.64 -1.56
N VAL A 135 -21.28 4.04 -2.35
CA VAL A 135 -21.63 2.62 -2.24
C VAL A 135 -20.75 1.85 -3.22
N VAL A 136 -19.88 1.01 -2.68
CA VAL A 136 -18.90 0.24 -3.47
C VAL A 136 -19.39 -1.19 -3.65
N ASN A 137 -19.37 -1.69 -4.90
CA ASN A 137 -19.71 -3.06 -5.25
C ASN A 137 -18.67 -3.65 -6.20
N GLY A 138 -18.17 -4.83 -5.87
CA GLY A 138 -17.17 -5.55 -6.66
C GLY A 138 -16.38 -6.56 -5.85
N SER A 139 -15.37 -7.14 -6.49
CA SER A 139 -14.46 -8.10 -5.87
C SER A 139 -13.03 -7.82 -6.32
N LYS A 140 -12.11 -7.81 -5.37
CA LYS A 140 -10.67 -7.66 -5.61
C LYS A 140 -9.94 -8.92 -5.14
N THR A 141 -8.87 -9.29 -5.85
CA THR A 141 -8.09 -10.51 -5.56
C THR A 141 -6.59 -10.23 -5.66
N PHE A 142 -5.78 -11.08 -5.03
CA PHE A 142 -4.32 -10.99 -5.00
C PHE A 142 -3.81 -9.63 -4.46
N ILE A 143 -4.42 -9.15 -3.39
CA ILE A 143 -4.08 -7.86 -2.80
C ILE A 143 -2.98 -8.05 -1.76
N THR A 144 -1.76 -7.69 -2.14
CA THR A 144 -0.59 -7.78 -1.25
C THR A 144 -0.82 -6.95 0.02
N GLY A 145 -0.73 -7.61 1.17
CA GLY A 145 -0.96 -7.00 2.47
C GLY A 145 -2.44 -6.70 2.79
N GLY A 146 -3.40 -7.11 1.94
CA GLY A 146 -4.82 -6.81 2.12
C GLY A 146 -5.42 -7.34 3.44
N ALA A 147 -4.93 -8.47 3.94
CA ALA A 147 -5.38 -9.03 5.22
C ALA A 147 -4.89 -8.24 6.45
N LEU A 148 -3.84 -7.42 6.29
CA LEU A 148 -3.22 -6.62 7.35
C LEU A 148 -3.52 -5.13 7.23
N ALA A 149 -4.11 -4.69 6.12
CA ALA A 149 -4.32 -3.28 5.83
C ALA A 149 -5.42 -2.68 6.71
N ASP A 150 -5.17 -1.48 7.21
CA ASP A 150 -6.16 -0.63 7.87
C ASP A 150 -6.89 0.26 6.86
N ARG A 151 -6.26 0.50 5.71
CA ARG A 151 -6.79 1.28 4.60
C ARG A 151 -6.44 0.63 3.28
N ILE A 152 -7.36 0.72 2.34
CA ILE A 152 -7.14 0.21 0.99
C ILE A 152 -7.29 1.36 0.00
N LEU A 153 -6.25 1.57 -0.82
CA LEU A 153 -6.35 2.39 -2.02
C LEU A 153 -7.05 1.55 -3.09
N LEU A 154 -8.34 1.78 -3.24
CA LEU A 154 -9.22 1.00 -4.10
C LEU A 154 -9.35 1.65 -5.48
N VAL A 155 -9.00 0.91 -6.53
CA VAL A 155 -9.26 1.32 -7.92
C VAL A 155 -10.63 0.78 -8.34
N CYS A 156 -11.52 1.69 -8.73
CA CYS A 156 -12.91 1.36 -9.09
C CYS A 156 -13.46 2.31 -10.15
N ARG A 157 -14.65 2.03 -10.66
CA ARG A 157 -15.38 2.93 -11.57
C ARG A 157 -16.36 3.81 -10.80
N THR A 158 -16.21 5.11 -10.96
CA THR A 158 -17.18 6.11 -10.49
C THR A 158 -18.10 6.63 -11.61
N SER A 159 -17.83 6.24 -12.87
CA SER A 159 -18.69 6.45 -14.02
C SER A 159 -18.90 5.16 -14.81
N PRO A 160 -19.95 5.02 -15.60
CA PRO A 160 -20.20 3.86 -16.46
C PRO A 160 -19.01 3.56 -17.39
N PHE A 161 -18.85 2.29 -17.72
CA PHE A 161 -17.85 1.86 -18.70
C PHE A 161 -18.18 2.44 -20.09
N ASP A 162 -17.19 3.06 -20.72
CA ASP A 162 -17.24 3.56 -22.08
C ASP A 162 -16.24 2.78 -22.94
N PRO A 163 -16.68 2.01 -23.95
CA PRO A 163 -15.80 1.25 -24.83
C PRO A 163 -14.85 2.13 -25.66
N GLU A 164 -15.25 3.37 -25.99
CA GLU A 164 -14.44 4.33 -26.73
C GLU A 164 -13.40 5.01 -25.82
N ASN A 165 -13.65 5.06 -24.51
CA ASN A 165 -12.74 5.60 -23.50
C ASN A 165 -12.64 4.66 -22.30
N ARG A 166 -12.04 3.50 -22.50
CA ARG A 166 -11.99 2.41 -21.51
C ARG A 166 -11.33 2.80 -20.17
N ARG A 167 -10.43 3.79 -20.17
CA ARG A 167 -9.77 4.32 -18.98
C ARG A 167 -10.54 5.44 -18.29
N GLY A 168 -11.51 6.04 -19.00
CA GLY A 168 -12.41 7.04 -18.43
C GLY A 168 -13.24 6.44 -17.29
N GLY A 169 -13.55 7.27 -16.30
CA GLY A 169 -14.39 6.88 -15.16
C GLY A 169 -13.72 5.98 -14.12
N LEU A 170 -12.42 5.68 -14.24
CA LEU A 170 -11.64 5.05 -13.18
C LEU A 170 -11.23 6.09 -12.14
N SER A 171 -11.38 5.72 -10.88
CA SER A 171 -11.01 6.53 -9.71
C SER A 171 -10.28 5.69 -8.67
N MET A 172 -9.55 6.35 -7.80
CA MET A 172 -8.96 5.75 -6.62
C MET A 172 -9.63 6.31 -5.37
N LEU A 173 -10.16 5.45 -4.54
CA LEU A 173 -10.77 5.79 -3.26
C LEU A 173 -9.94 5.17 -2.13
N VAL A 174 -9.79 5.89 -1.02
CA VAL A 174 -9.27 5.32 0.23
C VAL A 174 -10.45 4.86 1.07
N VAL A 175 -10.50 3.56 1.33
CA VAL A 175 -11.57 2.91 2.10
C VAL A 175 -11.02 2.23 3.35
#